data_7a997304beec70db88e74aacfd7c8b90
#
_entry.id   7a997304beec70db88e74aacfd7c8b90
#
_cell.length_a   1.000
_cell.length_b   1.000
_cell.length_c   1.000
_cell.angle_alpha   90.00
_cell.angle_beta   90.00
_cell.angle_gamma   90.00
#
_symmetry.space_group_name_H-M   'P 1'
#
loop_
_entity.id
_entity.type
_entity.pdbx_description
1 polymer ?
#
loop_
_entity_poly.entity_id
_entity_poly.type
_entity_poly.pdbx_seq_one_letter_code
_entity_poly.pdbx_strand_id
1 'polypeptide(L)'
;DNAIRKVSAEPIVAGAEVEVIDGRGKFLMPGLIDAHWHAYLAANTMVDLLTAHASYTQLRAGEEAGKTLLRGFTTIRDAGGPVFGLKRAIDEGTLPGPRIYPSGAIISETGGHADFRMVYDIPEPFDCCGLTHTEKIGAAIIADGVDAVIVASRNNLRLGASQIKLM
;
A
#
# COMPACT_ATOMS: atom_id res chain seq x y z
N ASP A 1 6.92 -8.94 -22.68
CA ASP A 1 8.31 -9.01 -22.23
C ASP A 1 8.67 -7.70 -21.53
N ASN A 2 9.20 -7.78 -20.31
CA ASN A 2 9.43 -6.62 -19.44
C ASN A 2 10.90 -6.13 -19.48
N ALA A 3 11.60 -6.38 -20.58
CA ALA A 3 13.03 -6.04 -20.71
C ALA A 3 13.30 -5.19 -21.93
N ILE A 4 14.20 -4.21 -21.78
CA ILE A 4 14.79 -3.48 -22.92
C ILE A 4 15.67 -4.44 -23.70
N ARG A 5 15.34 -4.72 -24.95
CA ARG A 5 16.10 -5.65 -25.80
C ARG A 5 17.16 -4.96 -26.62
N LYS A 6 16.90 -3.73 -27.05
CA LYS A 6 17.83 -2.99 -27.91
C LYS A 6 17.66 -1.49 -27.69
N VAL A 7 18.77 -0.78 -27.66
CA VAL A 7 18.86 0.67 -27.78
C VAL A 7 19.76 0.96 -28.97
N SER A 8 19.34 1.83 -29.90
CA SER A 8 20.08 2.12 -31.12
C SER A 8 19.92 3.58 -31.53
N ALA A 9 20.97 4.21 -32.01
CA ALA A 9 20.91 5.52 -32.66
C ALA A 9 20.32 5.43 -34.09
N GLU A 10 20.45 4.24 -34.70
CA GLU A 10 19.87 3.98 -36.02
C GLU A 10 18.44 3.44 -35.91
N PRO A 11 17.60 3.67 -36.94
CA PRO A 11 16.25 3.14 -36.95
C PRO A 11 16.23 1.62 -36.74
N ILE A 12 15.34 1.16 -35.85
CA ILE A 12 15.10 -0.26 -35.63
C ILE A 12 13.95 -0.67 -36.55
N VAL A 13 14.21 -1.63 -37.42
CA VAL A 13 13.14 -2.21 -38.26
C VAL A 13 12.22 -3.04 -37.36
N ALA A 14 11.00 -2.60 -37.20
CA ALA A 14 9.98 -3.30 -36.44
C ALA A 14 9.21 -4.28 -37.34
N GLY A 15 8.98 -5.50 -36.87
CA GLY A 15 8.09 -6.44 -37.52
C GLY A 15 6.62 -5.99 -37.43
N ALA A 16 5.75 -6.59 -38.24
CA ALA A 16 4.33 -6.22 -38.31
C ALA A 16 3.57 -6.40 -36.98
N GLU A 17 4.08 -7.24 -36.08
CA GLU A 17 3.50 -7.53 -34.75
C GLU A 17 3.96 -6.55 -33.66
N VAL A 18 4.81 -5.55 -34.01
CA VAL A 18 5.38 -4.62 -33.03
C VAL A 18 4.61 -3.32 -33.05
N GLU A 19 4.09 -2.92 -31.90
CA GLU A 19 3.52 -1.59 -31.71
C GLU A 19 4.64 -0.54 -31.67
N VAL A 20 4.53 0.47 -32.51
CA VAL A 20 5.49 1.57 -32.59
C VAL A 20 4.89 2.80 -31.93
N ILE A 21 5.52 3.28 -30.86
CA ILE A 21 5.11 4.49 -30.15
C ILE A 21 6.04 5.64 -30.58
N ASP A 22 5.46 6.71 -31.17
CA ASP A 22 6.22 7.90 -31.54
C ASP A 22 6.53 8.77 -30.32
N GLY A 23 7.80 8.79 -29.94
CA GLY A 23 8.32 9.57 -28.81
C GLY A 23 8.99 10.89 -29.21
N ARG A 24 8.89 11.34 -30.46
CA ARG A 24 9.53 12.59 -30.90
C ARG A 24 9.09 13.78 -30.08
N GLY A 25 10.07 14.56 -29.60
CA GLY A 25 9.83 15.71 -28.70
C GLY A 25 9.45 15.35 -27.26
N LYS A 26 9.58 14.07 -26.88
CA LYS A 26 9.30 13.58 -25.52
C LYS A 26 10.57 12.98 -24.90
N PHE A 27 10.54 12.88 -23.57
CA PHE A 27 11.58 12.17 -22.82
C PHE A 27 11.04 10.83 -22.35
N LEU A 28 11.81 9.77 -22.60
CA LEU A 28 11.56 8.46 -22.00
C LEU A 28 12.33 8.35 -20.69
N MET A 29 11.65 8.01 -19.61
CA MET A 29 12.26 7.84 -18.31
C MET A 29 11.69 6.59 -17.62
N PRO A 30 12.42 6.01 -16.65
CA PRO A 30 11.84 5.00 -15.78
C PRO A 30 10.58 5.53 -15.08
N GLY A 31 9.66 4.63 -14.75
CA GLY A 31 8.51 4.99 -13.93
C GLY A 31 8.94 5.54 -12.57
N LEU A 32 8.18 6.50 -12.06
CA LEU A 32 8.44 7.14 -10.77
C LEU A 32 8.26 6.13 -9.62
N ILE A 33 9.01 6.36 -8.55
CA ILE A 33 8.91 5.59 -7.31
C ILE A 33 8.47 6.54 -6.19
N ASP A 34 7.34 6.21 -5.54
CA ASP A 34 6.96 6.88 -4.30
C ASP A 34 7.44 6.04 -3.11
N ALA A 35 8.37 6.59 -2.35
CA ALA A 35 9.01 5.89 -1.24
C ALA A 35 8.24 6.00 0.09
N HIS A 36 7.17 6.77 0.14
CA HIS A 36 6.34 6.93 1.34
C HIS A 36 4.89 7.24 0.97
N TRP A 37 4.16 6.23 0.58
CA TRP A 37 2.76 6.32 0.23
C TRP A 37 1.90 5.50 1.19
N HIS A 38 0.60 5.80 1.20
CA HIS A 38 -0.41 5.08 1.97
C HIS A 38 -1.62 4.84 1.07
N ALA A 39 -1.63 3.73 0.34
CA ALA A 39 -2.70 3.42 -0.62
C ALA A 39 -4.10 3.50 -0.01
N TYR A 40 -4.23 2.97 1.19
CA TYR A 40 -5.50 2.92 1.89
C TYR A 40 -5.89 4.29 2.49
N LEU A 41 -4.94 4.99 3.14
CA LEU A 41 -5.21 6.27 3.79
C LEU A 41 -5.40 7.40 2.76
N ALA A 42 -4.62 7.42 1.68
CA ALA A 42 -4.71 8.46 0.66
C ALA A 42 -6.03 8.44 -0.13
N ALA A 43 -6.67 7.27 -0.23
CA ALA A 43 -7.91 7.09 -0.97
C ALA A 43 -9.17 7.45 -0.17
N ASN A 44 -9.08 7.51 1.14
CA ASN A 44 -10.22 7.61 2.04
C ASN A 44 -10.10 8.81 2.98
N THR A 45 -11.23 9.38 3.36
CA THR A 45 -11.24 10.38 4.43
C THR A 45 -11.08 9.71 5.80
N MET A 46 -10.65 10.45 6.81
CA MET A 46 -10.57 9.91 8.17
C MET A 46 -11.94 9.39 8.68
N VAL A 47 -13.01 10.06 8.30
CA VAL A 47 -14.37 9.61 8.63
C VAL A 47 -14.69 8.28 7.97
N ASP A 48 -14.37 8.10 6.67
CA ASP A 48 -14.56 6.82 5.99
C ASP A 48 -13.76 5.69 6.65
N LEU A 49 -12.52 5.97 7.03
CA LEU A 49 -11.64 4.98 7.68
C LEU A 49 -12.20 4.49 9.02
N LEU A 50 -12.90 5.34 9.74
CA LEU A 50 -13.44 5.04 11.06
C LEU A 50 -14.87 4.48 11.02
N THR A 51 -15.65 4.79 9.98
CA THR A 51 -17.10 4.52 9.99
C THR A 51 -17.62 3.73 8.79
N ALA A 52 -16.90 3.72 7.65
CA ALA A 52 -17.36 3.05 6.46
C ALA A 52 -17.06 1.54 6.51
N HIS A 53 -17.81 0.78 5.71
CA HIS A 53 -17.56 -0.64 5.56
C HIS A 53 -16.20 -0.89 4.92
N ALA A 54 -15.44 -1.85 5.45
CA ALA A 54 -14.07 -2.14 4.99
C ALA A 54 -14.00 -2.44 3.48
N SER A 55 -15.02 -3.07 2.87
CA SER A 55 -15.05 -3.30 1.44
C SER A 55 -15.13 -2.00 0.62
N TYR A 56 -15.83 -0.98 1.12
CA TYR A 56 -15.91 0.32 0.45
C TYR A 56 -14.55 1.01 0.43
N THR A 57 -13.88 1.09 1.55
CA THR A 57 -12.56 1.71 1.67
C THR A 57 -11.50 0.99 0.86
N GLN A 58 -11.59 -0.34 0.74
CA GLN A 58 -10.70 -1.14 -0.12
C GLN A 58 -10.96 -0.90 -1.62
N LEU A 59 -12.21 -0.77 -2.06
CA LEU A 59 -12.54 -0.45 -3.44
C LEU A 59 -11.99 0.93 -3.83
N ARG A 60 -12.10 1.92 -2.95
CA ARG A 60 -11.50 3.25 -3.16
C ARG A 60 -9.97 3.19 -3.25
N ALA A 61 -9.33 2.39 -2.41
CA ALA A 61 -7.88 2.19 -2.49
C ALA A 61 -7.46 1.56 -3.84
N GLY A 62 -8.27 0.64 -4.39
CA GLY A 62 -8.05 0.06 -5.72
C GLY A 62 -8.18 1.09 -6.84
N GLU A 63 -9.19 1.96 -6.80
CA GLU A 63 -9.35 3.07 -7.75
C GLU A 63 -8.16 4.04 -7.69
N GLU A 64 -7.74 4.42 -6.49
CA GLU A 64 -6.62 5.33 -6.30
C GLU A 64 -5.28 4.74 -6.75
N ALA A 65 -5.08 3.43 -6.58
CA ALA A 65 -3.90 2.74 -7.11
C ALA A 65 -3.81 2.86 -8.64
N GLY A 66 -4.92 2.70 -9.34
CA GLY A 66 -4.99 2.92 -10.79
C GLY A 66 -4.65 4.35 -11.19
N LYS A 67 -5.18 5.34 -10.48
CA LYS A 67 -4.86 6.76 -10.69
C LYS A 67 -3.38 7.06 -10.41
N THR A 68 -2.81 6.44 -9.39
CA THR A 68 -1.39 6.57 -9.03
C THR A 68 -0.49 6.05 -10.17
N LEU A 69 -0.82 4.91 -10.76
CA LEU A 69 -0.12 4.39 -11.93
C LEU A 69 -0.20 5.38 -13.12
N LEU A 70 -1.37 5.94 -13.39
CA LEU A 70 -1.57 6.91 -14.48
C LEU A 70 -0.83 8.23 -14.26
N ARG A 71 -0.52 8.59 -13.02
CA ARG A 71 0.35 9.72 -12.69
C ARG A 71 1.85 9.43 -12.92
N GLY A 72 2.17 8.21 -13.35
CA GLY A 72 3.54 7.81 -13.68
C GLY A 72 4.29 7.08 -12.56
N PHE A 73 3.66 6.85 -11.40
CA PHE A 73 4.25 6.07 -10.31
C PHE A 73 4.05 4.58 -10.58
N THR A 74 5.12 3.90 -10.97
CA THR A 74 5.09 2.46 -11.29
C THR A 74 5.47 1.57 -10.12
N THR A 75 6.02 2.16 -9.07
CA THR A 75 6.42 1.46 -7.83
C THR A 75 6.14 2.37 -6.64
N ILE A 76 5.61 1.78 -5.59
CA ILE A 76 5.38 2.49 -4.33
C ILE A 76 5.85 1.65 -3.13
N ARG A 77 6.35 2.32 -2.12
CA ARG A 77 6.52 1.78 -0.79
C ARG A 77 5.36 2.24 0.08
N ASP A 78 4.44 1.32 0.37
CA ASP A 78 3.32 1.61 1.25
C ASP A 78 3.78 1.56 2.71
N ALA A 79 3.65 2.68 3.39
CA ALA A 79 4.17 2.88 4.75
C ALA A 79 3.08 2.68 5.83
N GLY A 80 2.03 1.95 5.53
CA GLY A 80 1.04 1.53 6.52
C GLY A 80 -0.38 1.43 6.00
N GLY A 81 -1.06 0.42 6.47
CA GLY A 81 -2.45 0.13 6.18
C GLY A 81 -2.70 -1.29 5.63
N PRO A 82 -3.96 -1.68 5.49
CA PRO A 82 -4.38 -3.03 5.09
C PRO A 82 -4.28 -3.23 3.57
N VAL A 83 -3.07 -3.26 3.01
CA VAL A 83 -2.84 -3.24 1.55
C VAL A 83 -2.46 -4.60 0.95
N PHE A 84 -2.36 -5.67 1.72
CA PHE A 84 -1.95 -6.99 1.20
C PHE A 84 -2.91 -7.52 0.13
N GLY A 85 -4.22 -7.35 0.32
CA GLY A 85 -5.23 -7.72 -0.68
C GLY A 85 -5.15 -6.89 -1.95
N LEU A 86 -4.94 -5.58 -1.83
CA LEU A 86 -4.73 -4.69 -2.97
C LEU A 86 -3.47 -5.07 -3.74
N LYS A 87 -2.34 -5.28 -3.03
CA LYS A 87 -1.11 -5.76 -3.65
C LYS A 87 -1.34 -7.03 -4.46
N ARG A 88 -1.99 -8.02 -3.86
CA ARG A 88 -2.30 -9.29 -4.53
C ARG A 88 -3.14 -9.09 -5.79
N ALA A 89 -4.19 -8.28 -5.73
CA ALA A 89 -5.06 -7.99 -6.87
C ALA A 89 -4.30 -7.31 -8.03
N ILE A 90 -3.34 -6.45 -7.72
CA ILE A 90 -2.48 -5.81 -8.72
C ILE A 90 -1.46 -6.80 -9.28
N ASP A 91 -0.80 -7.58 -8.43
CA ASP A 91 0.21 -8.57 -8.85
C ASP A 91 -0.39 -9.67 -9.76
N GLU A 92 -1.66 -10.04 -9.53
CA GLU A 92 -2.42 -11.01 -10.34
C GLU A 92 -3.05 -10.35 -11.59
N GLY A 93 -2.95 -9.03 -11.75
CA GLY A 93 -3.53 -8.29 -12.89
C GLY A 93 -5.05 -8.09 -12.82
N THR A 94 -5.67 -8.34 -11.68
CA THR A 94 -7.11 -8.09 -11.45
C THR A 94 -7.43 -6.60 -11.44
N LEU A 95 -6.52 -5.79 -10.90
CA LEU A 95 -6.62 -4.33 -10.86
C LEU A 95 -5.37 -3.67 -11.45
N PRO A 96 -5.50 -2.53 -12.15
CA PRO A 96 -4.35 -1.72 -12.53
C PRO A 96 -3.78 -1.01 -11.30
N GLY A 97 -2.46 -0.96 -11.21
CA GLY A 97 -1.78 -0.24 -10.13
C GLY A 97 -0.27 -0.38 -10.18
N PRO A 98 0.46 0.38 -9.36
CA PRO A 98 1.90 0.27 -9.23
C PRO A 98 2.31 -1.00 -8.48
N ARG A 99 3.55 -1.43 -8.62
CA ARG A 99 4.13 -2.45 -7.75
C ARG A 99 4.17 -1.94 -6.32
N ILE A 100 3.59 -2.69 -5.38
CA ILE A 100 3.48 -2.30 -3.97
C ILE A 100 4.50 -3.07 -3.11
N TYR A 101 5.28 -2.34 -2.31
CA TYR A 101 6.09 -2.85 -1.22
C TYR A 101 5.42 -2.48 0.11
N PRO A 102 4.65 -3.39 0.73
CA PRO A 102 3.81 -3.08 1.87
C PRO A 102 4.55 -3.17 3.21
N SER A 103 4.16 -2.35 4.17
CA SER A 103 4.52 -2.55 5.59
C SER A 103 3.44 -3.30 6.38
N GLY A 104 2.21 -3.28 5.91
CA GLY A 104 1.06 -3.75 6.67
C GLY A 104 0.65 -2.76 7.76
N ALA A 105 0.05 -3.25 8.83
CA ALA A 105 -0.42 -2.40 9.91
C ALA A 105 0.73 -1.58 10.53
N ILE A 106 0.47 -0.32 10.80
CA ILE A 106 1.42 0.56 11.52
C ILE A 106 1.52 0.07 12.96
N ILE A 107 2.73 -0.12 13.47
CA ILE A 107 2.97 -0.49 14.87
C ILE A 107 3.25 0.78 15.65
N SER A 108 2.45 1.03 16.69
CA SER A 108 2.58 2.19 17.59
C SER A 108 2.39 1.76 19.03
N GLU A 109 2.90 2.57 19.96
CA GLU A 109 2.61 2.41 21.37
C GLU A 109 1.28 3.07 21.75
N THR A 110 0.78 2.78 22.96
CA THR A 110 -0.37 3.45 23.56
C THR A 110 -0.16 4.96 23.59
N GLY A 111 -1.07 5.73 23.01
CA GLY A 111 -0.97 7.19 22.87
C GLY A 111 0.04 7.64 21.83
N GLY A 112 0.62 6.74 21.03
CA GLY A 112 1.49 7.06 19.91
C GLY A 112 0.74 7.60 18.68
N HIS A 113 1.50 7.99 17.65
CA HIS A 113 0.95 8.67 16.47
C HIS A 113 -0.10 7.83 15.70
N ALA A 114 0.02 6.50 15.71
CA ALA A 114 -0.94 5.61 15.06
C ALA A 114 -1.94 4.96 16.04
N ASP A 115 -2.04 5.47 17.25
CA ASP A 115 -3.11 5.11 18.16
C ASP A 115 -4.40 5.84 17.77
N PHE A 116 -5.12 5.27 16.81
CA PHE A 116 -6.38 5.83 16.28
C PHE A 116 -7.60 5.46 17.11
N ARG A 117 -7.41 5.00 18.36
CA ARG A 117 -8.52 4.68 19.26
C ARG A 117 -9.32 5.94 19.59
N MET A 118 -10.62 5.79 19.59
CA MET A 118 -11.51 6.87 19.97
C MET A 118 -11.60 6.94 21.51
N VAL A 119 -12.05 8.08 22.04
CA VAL A 119 -12.15 8.31 23.49
C VAL A 119 -12.99 7.26 24.22
N TYR A 120 -13.93 6.64 23.51
CA TYR A 120 -14.81 5.58 24.05
C TYR A 120 -14.28 4.16 23.84
N ASP A 121 -13.16 3.98 23.13
CA ASP A 121 -12.51 2.68 23.02
C ASP A 121 -11.84 2.34 24.35
N ILE A 122 -12.16 1.18 24.88
CA ILE A 122 -11.60 0.71 26.15
C ILE A 122 -10.23 0.08 25.87
N PRO A 123 -9.13 0.53 26.53
CA PRO A 123 -7.81 -0.05 26.34
C PRO A 123 -7.76 -1.53 26.78
N GLU A 124 -7.03 -2.36 26.03
CA GLU A 124 -6.56 -3.64 26.59
C GLU A 124 -5.74 -3.40 27.88
N PRO A 125 -5.80 -4.22 28.89
CA PRO A 125 -6.51 -5.50 29.02
C PRO A 125 -7.95 -5.39 29.57
N PHE A 126 -8.51 -4.20 29.62
CA PHE A 126 -9.82 -3.96 30.20
C PHE A 126 -10.97 -4.22 29.23
N ASP A 127 -10.67 -4.41 27.95
CA ASP A 127 -11.64 -4.77 26.92
C ASP A 127 -11.92 -6.27 26.94
N CYS A 128 -13.17 -6.64 27.21
CA CYS A 128 -13.64 -8.02 27.08
C CYS A 128 -13.79 -8.48 25.62
N CYS A 129 -13.69 -7.59 24.63
CA CYS A 129 -14.11 -7.82 23.25
C CYS A 129 -12.98 -7.82 22.23
N GLY A 130 -11.74 -7.59 22.64
CA GLY A 130 -10.54 -7.69 21.80
C GLY A 130 -10.27 -6.44 20.95
N LEU A 131 -9.72 -6.63 19.78
CA LEU A 131 -9.17 -5.57 18.93
C LEU A 131 -10.16 -4.45 18.60
N THR A 132 -9.67 -3.22 18.59
CA THR A 132 -10.40 -2.03 18.13
C THR A 132 -10.72 -2.09 16.64
N HIS A 133 -11.53 -1.16 16.14
CA HIS A 133 -11.88 -1.14 14.71
C HIS A 133 -10.64 -1.01 13.82
N THR A 134 -9.73 -0.11 14.16
CA THR A 134 -8.50 0.14 13.37
C THR A 134 -7.56 -1.05 13.36
N GLU A 135 -7.49 -1.81 14.44
CA GLU A 135 -6.73 -3.04 14.51
C GLU A 135 -7.40 -4.17 13.72
N LYS A 136 -8.72 -4.31 13.83
CA LYS A 136 -9.51 -5.32 13.07
C LYS A 136 -9.36 -5.17 11.56
N ILE A 137 -9.32 -3.93 11.06
CA ILE A 137 -9.11 -3.68 9.63
C ILE A 137 -7.64 -3.72 9.21
N GLY A 138 -6.69 -3.86 10.14
CA GLY A 138 -5.26 -3.92 9.86
C GLY A 138 -4.63 -2.56 9.54
N ALA A 139 -5.21 -1.47 10.01
CA ALA A 139 -4.63 -0.13 9.81
C ALA A 139 -3.49 0.14 10.80
N ALA A 140 -3.65 -0.25 12.05
CA ALA A 140 -2.64 -0.10 13.10
C ALA A 140 -2.64 -1.33 14.02
N ILE A 141 -1.58 -1.46 14.80
CA ILE A 141 -1.44 -2.41 15.92
C ILE A 141 -0.85 -1.63 17.07
N ILE A 142 -1.54 -1.61 18.22
CA ILE A 142 -0.98 -1.02 19.44
C ILE A 142 -0.14 -2.08 20.15
N ALA A 143 1.12 -1.77 20.38
CA ALA A 143 2.10 -2.71 20.88
C ALA A 143 3.03 -2.02 21.90
N ASP A 144 2.78 -2.24 23.18
CA ASP A 144 3.59 -1.73 24.27
C ASP A 144 4.63 -2.77 24.69
N GLY A 145 5.89 -2.35 24.66
CA GLY A 145 7.03 -3.18 25.04
C GLY A 145 7.56 -4.11 23.96
N VAL A 146 8.71 -4.70 24.23
CA VAL A 146 9.51 -5.46 23.24
C VAL A 146 8.76 -6.67 22.70
N ASP A 147 8.14 -7.44 23.57
CA ASP A 147 7.48 -8.69 23.15
C ASP A 147 6.27 -8.43 22.25
N ALA A 148 5.46 -7.40 22.56
CA ALA A 148 4.32 -7.01 21.75
C ALA A 148 4.77 -6.51 20.36
N VAL A 149 5.81 -5.68 20.30
CA VAL A 149 6.37 -5.20 19.02
C VAL A 149 6.93 -6.35 18.19
N ILE A 150 7.60 -7.33 18.81
CA ILE A 150 8.08 -8.52 18.10
C ILE A 150 6.93 -9.32 17.49
N VAL A 151 5.85 -9.55 18.24
CA VAL A 151 4.68 -10.28 17.75
C VAL A 151 4.03 -9.53 16.58
N ALA A 152 3.80 -8.22 16.73
CA ALA A 152 3.22 -7.37 15.69
C ALA A 152 4.08 -7.37 14.41
N SER A 153 5.41 -7.23 14.55
CA SER A 153 6.35 -7.26 13.43
C SER A 153 6.31 -8.60 12.69
N ARG A 154 6.35 -9.71 13.42
CA ARG A 154 6.27 -11.07 12.84
C ARG A 154 4.95 -11.31 12.13
N ASN A 155 3.84 -10.79 12.65
CA ASN A 155 2.55 -10.88 11.99
C ASN A 155 2.52 -10.13 10.65
N ASN A 156 3.03 -8.90 10.60
CA ASN A 156 3.14 -8.16 9.34
C ASN A 156 4.03 -8.91 8.33
N LEU A 157 5.19 -9.41 8.74
CA LEU A 157 6.09 -10.20 7.88
C LEU A 157 5.41 -11.48 7.39
N ARG A 158 4.69 -12.20 8.25
CA ARG A 158 3.93 -13.40 7.88
C ARG A 158 2.87 -13.11 6.81
N LEU A 159 2.28 -11.92 6.83
CA LEU A 159 1.30 -11.46 5.82
C LEU A 159 1.94 -11.00 4.52
N GLY A 160 3.28 -10.89 4.45
CA GLY A 160 4.01 -10.51 3.25
C GLY A 160 4.53 -9.07 3.25
N ALA A 161 4.70 -8.46 4.43
CA ALA A 161 5.32 -7.14 4.53
C ALA A 161 6.76 -7.17 4.02
N SER A 162 7.15 -6.14 3.26
CA SER A 162 8.50 -5.91 2.75
C SER A 162 9.37 -5.15 3.75
N GLN A 163 8.76 -4.42 4.65
CA GLN A 163 9.37 -3.64 5.73
C GLN A 163 8.39 -3.49 6.88
N ILE A 164 8.86 -3.00 8.01
CA ILE A 164 8.03 -2.68 9.18
C ILE A 164 7.95 -1.16 9.33
N LYS A 165 6.77 -0.65 9.63
CA LYS A 165 6.54 0.75 10.01
C LYS A 165 6.31 0.81 11.52
N LEU A 166 7.21 1.53 12.21
CA LEU A 166 7.05 1.94 13.60
C LEU A 166 6.74 3.43 13.65
N MET A 167 5.85 3.82 14.54
CA MET A 167 5.42 5.22 14.59
C MET A 167 4.85 5.59 15.97
#